data_5d3e1b8030b97c7524b3b9c6df369c39
#
_entry.id   5d3e1b8030b97c7524b3b9c6df369c39
#
_cell.length_a   1.000
_cell.length_b   1.000
_cell.length_c   1.000
_cell.angle_alpha   90.00
_cell.angle_beta   90.00
_cell.angle_gamma   90.00
#
_symmetry.space_group_name_H-M   'P 1'
#
loop_
_entity.id
_entity.type
_entity.pdbx_description
1 polymer ?
#
loop_
_entity_poly.entity_id
_entity_poly.type
_entity_poly.pdbx_seq_one_letter_code
_entity_poly.pdbx_strand_id
1 'polypeptide(L)'
;MNETPASSPRVEPFSASQATTAGVDFAELQLTTHGLFWNEYRPEDGRCRIWQWHQGQAQCLTPTGFSVRSRVYEYGGGAFCLSDDALLFVNEADQQLYRQPLAGGAPSALTQGTCRYGDLRCHAGQVLAVEECAEQHQLVSIDSITGQRRLLAAGADFYAAPTL
;
A
#
# COMPACT_ATOMS: atom_id res chain seq x y z
N MET A 1 14.84 35.10 52.85
CA MET A 1 14.54 35.08 51.39
C MET A 1 13.83 33.77 51.09
N ASN A 2 12.52 33.85 50.88
CA ASN A 2 11.72 32.68 50.54
C ASN A 2 11.65 32.58 48.99
N GLU A 3 12.33 31.61 48.43
CA GLU A 3 12.16 31.27 47.00
C GLU A 3 10.84 30.51 46.82
N THR A 4 9.94 31.11 46.08
CA THR A 4 8.71 30.44 45.62
C THR A 4 9.09 29.39 44.60
N PRO A 5 8.72 28.11 44.75
CA PRO A 5 9.04 27.09 43.75
C PRO A 5 8.31 27.41 42.44
N ALA A 6 9.07 27.44 41.35
CA ALA A 6 8.54 27.60 40.00
C ALA A 6 7.50 26.52 39.71
N SER A 7 6.27 26.90 39.39
CA SER A 7 5.22 25.97 39.02
C SER A 7 5.60 25.30 37.66
N SER A 8 5.69 23.98 37.65
CA SER A 8 5.83 23.22 36.42
C SER A 8 4.70 23.58 35.46
N PRO A 9 4.99 23.71 34.16
CA PRO A 9 3.94 23.99 33.18
C PRO A 9 2.88 22.88 33.24
N ARG A 10 1.63 23.25 33.49
CA ARG A 10 0.50 22.34 33.42
C ARG A 10 0.36 21.89 31.95
N VAL A 11 0.58 20.61 31.71
CA VAL A 11 0.21 20.01 30.42
C VAL A 11 -1.32 19.97 30.36
N GLU A 12 -1.90 20.66 29.39
CA GLU A 12 -3.33 20.64 29.15
C GLU A 12 -3.78 19.20 28.85
N PRO A 13 -4.83 18.66 29.50
CA PRO A 13 -5.30 17.34 29.25
C PRO A 13 -5.88 17.23 27.82
N PHE A 14 -5.61 16.11 27.16
CA PHE A 14 -6.16 15.80 25.84
C PHE A 14 -7.68 15.81 25.91
N SER A 15 -8.34 16.61 25.08
CA SER A 15 -9.81 16.61 24.99
C SER A 15 -10.32 15.35 24.26
N ALA A 16 -11.56 14.95 24.53
CA ALA A 16 -12.19 13.83 23.82
C ALA A 16 -12.22 14.05 22.30
N SER A 17 -12.44 15.29 21.84
CA SER A 17 -12.41 15.63 20.43
C SER A 17 -11.01 15.49 19.81
N GLN A 18 -9.95 15.84 20.54
CA GLN A 18 -8.58 15.61 20.07
C GLN A 18 -8.23 14.12 20.02
N ALA A 19 -8.70 13.34 21.00
CA ALA A 19 -8.46 11.89 21.04
C ALA A 19 -9.21 11.13 19.95
N THR A 20 -10.33 11.65 19.44
CA THR A 20 -11.12 11.05 18.36
C THR A 20 -10.82 11.61 16.99
N THR A 21 -9.93 12.59 16.87
CA THR A 21 -9.49 13.11 15.56
C THR A 21 -8.71 12.01 14.83
N ALA A 22 -9.22 11.57 13.69
CA ALA A 22 -8.52 10.62 12.85
C ALA A 22 -7.19 11.23 12.36
N GLY A 23 -6.12 10.48 12.52
CA GLY A 23 -4.78 10.86 12.08
C GLY A 23 -4.47 10.36 10.67
N VAL A 24 -3.37 10.86 10.12
CA VAL A 24 -2.76 10.27 8.94
C VAL A 24 -2.04 8.99 9.36
N ASP A 25 -2.32 7.88 8.67
CA ASP A 25 -1.66 6.60 8.89
C ASP A 25 -0.66 6.32 7.77
N PHE A 26 0.49 5.78 8.15
CA PHE A 26 1.55 5.39 7.23
C PHE A 26 1.75 3.88 7.27
N ALA A 27 1.88 3.28 6.09
CA ALA A 27 2.12 1.85 5.94
C ALA A 27 3.07 1.53 4.78
N GLU A 28 3.60 0.32 4.79
CA GLU A 28 4.28 -0.31 3.65
C GLU A 28 5.46 0.53 3.12
N LEU A 29 6.37 0.90 4.02
CA LEU A 29 7.56 1.68 3.67
C LEU A 29 8.52 0.86 2.81
N GLN A 30 8.92 1.38 1.63
CA GLN A 30 9.86 0.73 0.74
C GLN A 30 10.96 1.72 0.29
N LEU A 31 12.23 1.32 0.44
CA LEU A 31 13.38 2.08 -0.02
C LEU A 31 13.97 1.43 -1.28
N THR A 32 14.14 2.22 -2.33
CA THR A 32 14.72 1.80 -3.62
C THR A 32 15.73 2.83 -4.12
N THR A 33 16.34 2.56 -5.27
CA THR A 33 17.20 3.55 -5.98
C THR A 33 16.43 4.78 -6.45
N HIS A 34 15.10 4.69 -6.56
CA HIS A 34 14.21 5.79 -6.95
C HIS A 34 13.74 6.63 -5.74
N GLY A 35 14.17 6.31 -4.52
CA GLY A 35 13.80 7.02 -3.30
C GLY A 35 13.00 6.17 -2.33
N LEU A 36 12.38 6.85 -1.38
CA LEU A 36 11.54 6.25 -0.34
C LEU A 36 10.08 6.33 -0.75
N PHE A 37 9.37 5.21 -0.66
CA PHE A 37 7.94 5.11 -0.99
C PHE A 37 7.17 4.64 0.24
N TRP A 38 5.94 5.14 0.40
CA TRP A 38 5.04 4.68 1.45
C TRP A 38 3.60 4.79 1.02
N ASN A 39 2.75 4.01 1.65
CA ASN A 39 1.31 4.12 1.55
C ASN A 39 0.79 5.02 2.68
N GLU A 40 0.00 6.02 2.37
CA GLU A 40 -0.51 7.01 3.30
C GLU A 40 -2.03 7.07 3.21
N TYR A 41 -2.70 6.77 4.33
CA TYR A 41 -4.13 7.00 4.48
C TYR A 41 -4.39 8.40 4.99
N ARG A 42 -5.30 9.11 4.36
CA ARG A 42 -5.80 10.42 4.79
C ARG A 42 -7.28 10.37 5.14
N PRO A 43 -7.64 10.74 6.37
CA PRO A 43 -9.03 10.69 6.82
C PRO A 43 -9.94 11.71 6.11
N GLU A 44 -9.38 12.81 5.57
CA GLU A 44 -10.13 13.87 4.92
C GLU A 44 -10.92 13.40 3.70
N ASP A 45 -10.40 12.40 2.98
CA ASP A 45 -11.07 11.82 1.82
C ASP A 45 -11.17 10.29 1.86
N GLY A 46 -10.69 9.68 2.96
CA GLY A 46 -10.77 8.25 3.20
C GLY A 46 -9.93 7.40 2.24
N ARG A 47 -8.89 7.95 1.61
CA ARG A 47 -8.09 7.27 0.59
C ARG A 47 -6.69 6.94 1.04
N CYS A 48 -6.21 5.82 0.53
CA CYS A 48 -4.81 5.41 0.62
C CYS A 48 -4.07 5.80 -0.67
N ARG A 49 -2.90 6.42 -0.52
CA ARG A 49 -2.10 6.89 -1.66
C ARG A 49 -0.64 6.56 -1.48
N ILE A 50 0.03 6.26 -2.59
CA ILE A 50 1.47 6.09 -2.61
C ILE A 50 2.13 7.44 -2.78
N TRP A 51 3.03 7.72 -1.87
CA TRP A 51 3.93 8.86 -1.89
C TRP A 51 5.35 8.41 -2.16
N GLN A 52 6.11 9.28 -2.78
CA GLN A 52 7.54 9.12 -3.02
C GLN A 52 8.29 10.32 -2.43
N TRP A 53 9.36 10.02 -1.69
CA TRP A 53 10.37 11.01 -1.33
C TRP A 53 11.60 10.80 -2.19
N HIS A 54 11.94 11.78 -3.01
CA HIS A 54 13.11 11.77 -3.86
C HIS A 54 13.72 13.18 -3.95
N GLN A 55 15.06 13.30 -3.85
CA GLN A 55 15.80 14.56 -3.97
C GLN A 55 15.25 15.70 -3.07
N GLY A 56 14.87 15.38 -1.85
CA GLY A 56 14.40 16.36 -0.87
C GLY A 56 12.93 16.76 -1.01
N GLN A 57 12.16 16.12 -1.89
CA GLN A 57 10.75 16.44 -2.13
C GLN A 57 9.86 15.21 -1.98
N ALA A 58 8.68 15.40 -1.40
CA ALA A 58 7.62 14.40 -1.38
C ALA A 58 6.60 14.70 -2.48
N GLN A 59 6.22 13.68 -3.23
CA GLN A 59 5.16 13.77 -4.23
C GLN A 59 4.19 12.59 -4.13
N CYS A 60 2.89 12.87 -4.33
CA CYS A 60 1.87 11.86 -4.44
C CYS A 60 1.91 11.25 -5.85
N LEU A 61 2.07 9.92 -5.94
CA LEU A 61 2.10 9.20 -7.21
C LEU A 61 0.73 8.70 -7.63
N THR A 62 -0.15 8.40 -6.67
CA THR A 62 -1.48 7.85 -6.95
C THR A 62 -2.37 8.90 -7.63
N PRO A 63 -2.87 8.65 -8.84
CA PRO A 63 -3.72 9.60 -9.55
C PRO A 63 -5.10 9.76 -8.90
N THR A 64 -5.76 10.86 -9.22
CA THR A 64 -7.16 11.08 -8.83
C THR A 64 -8.04 9.93 -9.34
N GLY A 65 -8.93 9.43 -8.48
CA GLY A 65 -9.82 8.30 -8.78
C GLY A 65 -9.31 6.94 -8.31
N PHE A 66 -8.03 6.83 -7.92
CA PHE A 66 -7.47 5.61 -7.35
C PHE A 66 -7.29 5.71 -5.84
N SER A 67 -7.37 4.56 -5.15
CA SER A 67 -7.02 4.36 -3.75
C SER A 67 -6.27 3.05 -3.62
N VAL A 68 -5.10 3.06 -3.00
CA VAL A 68 -4.21 1.89 -2.93
C VAL A 68 -4.47 1.10 -1.67
N ARG A 69 -5.28 0.05 -1.78
CA ARG A 69 -5.64 -0.79 -0.65
C ARG A 69 -6.06 -2.20 -1.10
N SER A 70 -5.44 -3.19 -0.51
CA SER A 70 -5.87 -4.58 -0.63
C SER A 70 -6.97 -4.89 0.41
N ARG A 71 -7.87 -5.80 0.06
CA ARG A 71 -8.86 -6.40 0.96
C ARG A 71 -8.75 -7.93 1.00
N VAL A 72 -7.59 -8.46 0.66
CA VAL A 72 -7.33 -9.89 0.83
C VAL A 72 -7.60 -10.27 2.29
N TYR A 73 -8.36 -11.33 2.52
CA TYR A 73 -8.77 -11.81 3.85
C TYR A 73 -9.49 -10.76 4.72
N GLU A 74 -10.08 -9.73 4.13
CA GLU A 74 -10.66 -8.55 4.78
C GLU A 74 -9.65 -7.67 5.55
N TYR A 75 -8.46 -8.15 5.84
CA TYR A 75 -7.41 -7.40 6.57
C TYR A 75 -6.54 -6.56 5.63
N GLY A 76 -6.36 -7.03 4.40
CA GLY A 76 -5.46 -6.41 3.44
C GLY A 76 -3.99 -6.59 3.82
N GLY A 77 -3.15 -5.72 3.25
CA GLY A 77 -1.70 -5.70 3.44
C GLY A 77 -0.95 -5.90 2.13
N GLY A 78 0.30 -5.37 2.06
CA GLY A 78 1.13 -5.49 0.88
C GLY A 78 0.45 -4.98 -0.39
N ALA A 79 -0.19 -3.80 -0.32
CA ALA A 79 -1.02 -3.28 -1.41
C ALA A 79 -0.21 -2.70 -2.57
N PHE A 80 1.11 -2.54 -2.43
CA PHE A 80 1.96 -2.10 -3.54
C PHE A 80 3.34 -2.74 -3.50
N CYS A 81 4.00 -2.76 -4.64
CA CYS A 81 5.42 -3.03 -4.79
C CYS A 81 5.99 -2.21 -5.96
N LEU A 82 7.31 -2.21 -6.08
CA LEU A 82 8.02 -1.47 -7.12
C LEU A 82 8.79 -2.42 -8.01
N SER A 83 8.69 -2.24 -9.33
CA SER A 83 9.66 -2.72 -10.29
C SER A 83 10.69 -1.63 -10.57
N ASP A 84 11.67 -1.91 -11.46
CA ASP A 84 12.69 -0.93 -11.83
C ASP A 84 12.10 0.33 -12.48
N ASP A 85 10.96 0.23 -13.13
CA ASP A 85 10.37 1.29 -13.95
C ASP A 85 8.92 1.63 -13.60
N ALA A 86 8.28 0.89 -12.67
CA ALA A 86 6.86 1.07 -12.37
C ALA A 86 6.50 0.83 -10.91
N LEU A 87 5.47 1.53 -10.48
CA LEU A 87 4.67 1.24 -9.31
C LEU A 87 3.58 0.22 -9.69
N LEU A 88 3.49 -0.86 -8.93
CA LEU A 88 2.45 -1.88 -9.05
C LEU A 88 1.60 -1.84 -7.79
N PHE A 89 0.29 -1.74 -7.93
CA PHE A 89 -0.58 -1.57 -6.77
C PHE A 89 -1.96 -2.20 -6.97
N VAL A 90 -2.60 -2.54 -5.86
CA VAL A 90 -4.00 -2.97 -5.81
C VAL A 90 -4.89 -1.74 -5.67
N ASN A 91 -5.80 -1.54 -6.59
CA ASN A 91 -6.79 -0.48 -6.50
C ASN A 91 -7.97 -0.92 -5.61
N GLU A 92 -8.32 -0.10 -4.63
CA GLU A 92 -9.34 -0.43 -3.64
C GLU A 92 -10.73 -0.69 -4.25
N ALA A 93 -11.08 0.03 -5.31
CA ALA A 93 -12.44 0.01 -5.87
C ALA A 93 -12.80 -1.33 -6.53
N ASP A 94 -11.84 -1.96 -7.20
CA ASP A 94 -12.04 -3.20 -7.97
C ASP A 94 -11.15 -4.36 -7.53
N GLN A 95 -10.23 -4.11 -6.58
CA GLN A 95 -9.27 -5.08 -6.05
C GLN A 95 -8.32 -5.66 -7.10
N GLN A 96 -8.20 -5.00 -8.27
CA GLN A 96 -7.32 -5.45 -9.33
C GLN A 96 -5.92 -4.86 -9.20
N LEU A 97 -4.94 -5.56 -9.74
CA LEU A 97 -3.56 -5.13 -9.82
C LEU A 97 -3.38 -4.16 -10.99
N TYR A 98 -2.78 -3.02 -10.73
CA TYR A 98 -2.46 -1.98 -11.70
C TYR A 98 -0.96 -1.76 -11.81
N ARG A 99 -0.52 -1.36 -13.01
CA ARG A 99 0.84 -0.89 -13.28
C ARG A 99 0.81 0.57 -13.68
N GLN A 100 1.61 1.38 -13.00
CA GLN A 100 1.80 2.80 -13.30
C GLN A 100 3.29 3.07 -13.54
N PRO A 101 3.70 3.57 -14.72
CA PRO A 101 5.09 3.93 -14.98
C PRO A 101 5.59 5.02 -14.01
N LEU A 102 6.79 4.86 -13.43
CA LEU A 102 7.40 5.87 -12.57
C LEU A 102 7.79 7.15 -13.34
N ALA A 103 8.05 7.03 -14.63
CA ALA A 103 8.31 8.17 -15.51
C ALA A 103 7.05 9.02 -15.79
N GLY A 104 5.91 8.63 -15.26
CA GLY A 104 4.62 9.28 -15.48
C GLY A 104 3.73 8.51 -16.46
N GLY A 105 2.43 8.75 -16.37
CA GLY A 105 1.41 8.09 -17.18
C GLY A 105 0.25 7.59 -16.34
N ALA A 106 -0.83 7.20 -17.02
CA ALA A 106 -2.01 6.63 -16.38
C ALA A 106 -1.75 5.17 -15.95
N PRO A 107 -2.28 4.73 -14.80
CA PRO A 107 -2.28 3.31 -14.45
C PRO A 107 -3.06 2.47 -15.46
N SER A 108 -2.53 1.29 -15.76
CA SER A 108 -3.21 0.27 -16.57
C SER A 108 -3.44 -1.00 -15.76
N ALA A 109 -4.62 -1.59 -15.86
CA ALA A 109 -4.93 -2.83 -15.18
C ALA A 109 -4.11 -3.99 -15.75
N LEU A 110 -3.47 -4.75 -14.87
CA LEU A 110 -2.77 -6.01 -15.20
C LEU A 110 -3.68 -7.23 -15.01
N THR A 111 -4.65 -7.13 -14.12
CA THR A 111 -5.61 -8.20 -13.84
C THR A 111 -7.04 -7.72 -14.06
N GLN A 112 -7.96 -8.66 -14.23
CA GLN A 112 -9.38 -8.42 -14.37
C GLN A 112 -10.17 -9.58 -13.74
N GLY A 113 -11.34 -9.29 -13.21
CA GLY A 113 -12.22 -10.30 -12.64
C GLY A 113 -12.67 -9.96 -11.21
N THR A 114 -12.92 -11.00 -10.43
CA THR A 114 -13.48 -10.86 -9.07
C THR A 114 -12.51 -11.27 -7.96
N CYS A 115 -11.30 -11.71 -8.30
CA CYS A 115 -10.28 -12.05 -7.33
C CYS A 115 -9.71 -10.79 -6.67
N ARG A 116 -9.24 -10.94 -5.45
CA ARG A 116 -8.52 -9.91 -4.70
C ARG A 116 -7.04 -10.27 -4.67
N TYR A 117 -6.19 -9.26 -4.62
CA TYR A 117 -4.74 -9.43 -4.57
C TYR A 117 -4.15 -8.69 -3.38
N GLY A 118 -3.09 -9.24 -2.79
CA GLY A 118 -2.36 -8.60 -1.68
C GLY A 118 -0.97 -9.19 -1.50
N ASP A 119 -0.24 -8.68 -0.49
CA ASP A 119 1.13 -9.08 -0.17
C ASP A 119 2.08 -9.07 -1.38
N LEU A 120 1.98 -7.99 -2.16
CA LEU A 120 2.73 -7.84 -3.40
C LEU A 120 4.24 -7.78 -3.16
N ARG A 121 4.99 -8.55 -3.94
CA ARG A 121 6.47 -8.49 -4.03
C ARG A 121 6.88 -8.55 -5.48
N CYS A 122 7.74 -7.62 -5.90
CA CYS A 122 8.26 -7.59 -7.28
C CYS A 122 9.71 -8.04 -7.32
N HIS A 123 10.02 -8.93 -8.26
CA HIS A 123 11.38 -9.34 -8.57
C HIS A 123 11.49 -9.78 -10.03
N ALA A 124 12.54 -9.32 -10.73
CA ALA A 124 12.86 -9.71 -12.10
C ALA A 124 11.62 -9.67 -13.04
N GLY A 125 10.81 -8.61 -12.95
CA GLY A 125 9.64 -8.43 -13.80
C GLY A 125 8.42 -9.29 -13.43
N GLN A 126 8.49 -10.03 -12.32
CA GLN A 126 7.40 -10.85 -11.82
C GLN A 126 6.86 -10.25 -10.50
N VAL A 127 5.55 -10.19 -10.35
CA VAL A 127 4.86 -9.83 -9.12
C VAL A 127 4.38 -11.11 -8.45
N LEU A 128 4.94 -11.43 -7.29
CA LEU A 128 4.34 -12.42 -6.40
C LEU A 128 3.17 -11.77 -5.69
N ALA A 129 2.06 -12.47 -5.61
CA ALA A 129 0.86 -12.00 -4.94
C ALA A 129 0.12 -13.15 -4.25
N VAL A 130 -0.48 -12.85 -3.13
CA VAL A 130 -1.58 -13.66 -2.59
C VAL A 130 -2.81 -13.30 -3.39
N GLU A 131 -3.48 -14.32 -3.93
CA GLU A 131 -4.73 -14.20 -4.67
C GLU A 131 -5.85 -14.90 -3.91
N GLU A 132 -6.93 -14.18 -3.68
CA GLU A 132 -8.15 -14.69 -3.07
C GLU A 132 -9.28 -14.65 -4.10
N CYS A 133 -9.78 -15.82 -4.50
CA CYS A 133 -10.87 -15.97 -5.43
C CYS A 133 -11.99 -16.79 -4.79
N ALA A 134 -13.08 -16.17 -4.37
CA ALA A 134 -14.14 -16.80 -3.58
C ALA A 134 -13.54 -17.53 -2.35
N GLU A 135 -13.64 -18.86 -2.30
CA GLU A 135 -13.10 -19.68 -1.19
C GLU A 135 -11.71 -20.25 -1.49
N GLN A 136 -11.06 -19.85 -2.58
CA GLN A 136 -9.75 -20.34 -2.96
C GLN A 136 -8.67 -19.29 -2.66
N HIS A 137 -7.67 -19.71 -1.91
CA HIS A 137 -6.49 -18.92 -1.60
C HIS A 137 -5.29 -19.50 -2.32
N GLN A 138 -4.53 -18.66 -3.02
CA GLN A 138 -3.45 -19.10 -3.89
C GLN A 138 -2.27 -18.14 -3.79
N LEU A 139 -1.08 -18.67 -4.01
CA LEU A 139 0.10 -17.89 -4.31
C LEU A 139 0.32 -17.89 -5.81
N VAL A 140 0.41 -16.71 -6.39
CA VAL A 140 0.55 -16.53 -7.85
C VAL A 140 1.74 -15.67 -8.20
N SER A 141 2.26 -15.85 -9.41
CA SER A 141 3.18 -14.93 -10.07
C SER A 141 2.46 -14.29 -11.25
N ILE A 142 2.58 -12.97 -11.36
CA ILE A 142 1.96 -12.17 -12.42
C ILE A 142 3.09 -11.40 -13.13
N ASP A 143 3.18 -11.55 -14.43
CA ASP A 143 4.13 -10.77 -15.23
C ASP A 143 3.78 -9.28 -15.16
N SER A 144 4.73 -8.45 -14.79
CA SER A 144 4.50 -7.03 -14.48
C SER A 144 4.20 -6.15 -15.70
N ILE A 145 4.33 -6.70 -16.91
CA ILE A 145 4.08 -5.99 -18.17
C ILE A 145 2.81 -6.53 -18.84
N THR A 146 2.70 -7.84 -18.95
CA THR A 146 1.62 -8.50 -19.72
C THR A 146 0.42 -8.91 -18.87
N GLY A 147 0.58 -8.95 -17.53
CA GLY A 147 -0.43 -9.47 -16.62
C GLY A 147 -0.58 -11.00 -16.67
N GLN A 148 0.30 -11.71 -17.39
CA GLN A 148 0.22 -13.17 -17.48
C GLN A 148 0.38 -13.80 -16.10
N ARG A 149 -0.65 -14.52 -15.67
CA ARG A 149 -0.73 -15.17 -14.36
C ARG A 149 -0.21 -16.60 -14.43
N ARG A 150 0.56 -17.00 -13.42
CA ARG A 150 1.00 -18.38 -13.17
C ARG A 150 0.71 -18.78 -11.74
N LEU A 151 0.06 -19.91 -11.52
CA LEU A 151 -0.12 -20.49 -10.19
C LEU A 151 1.22 -21.02 -9.68
N LEU A 152 1.56 -20.67 -8.43
CA LEU A 152 2.74 -21.17 -7.72
C LEU A 152 2.38 -22.18 -6.64
N ALA A 153 1.34 -21.88 -5.83
CA ALA A 153 0.85 -22.78 -4.80
C ALA A 153 -0.64 -22.60 -4.55
N ALA A 154 -1.31 -23.68 -4.16
CA ALA A 154 -2.71 -23.72 -3.77
C ALA A 154 -2.94 -24.84 -2.75
N GLY A 155 -4.09 -24.83 -2.07
CA GLY A 155 -4.53 -25.90 -1.16
C GLY A 155 -4.22 -25.67 0.31
N ALA A 156 -3.64 -24.50 0.68
CA ALA A 156 -3.58 -24.05 2.06
C ALA A 156 -4.74 -23.09 2.36
N ASP A 157 -5.14 -22.98 3.63
CA ASP A 157 -6.19 -22.07 4.06
C ASP A 157 -5.75 -20.59 3.93
N PHE A 158 -4.44 -20.32 4.10
CA PHE A 158 -3.88 -18.98 4.01
C PHE A 158 -2.49 -19.00 3.38
N TYR A 159 -2.19 -17.94 2.65
CA TYR A 159 -0.85 -17.58 2.16
C TYR A 159 -0.56 -16.15 2.60
N ALA A 160 0.66 -15.86 3.01
CA ALA A 160 1.06 -14.52 3.42
C ALA A 160 2.55 -14.27 3.17
N ALA A 161 2.91 -13.00 3.00
CA ALA A 161 4.28 -12.50 2.96
C ALA A 161 5.22 -13.33 2.06
N PRO A 162 4.90 -13.53 0.77
CA PRO A 162 5.77 -14.28 -0.12
C PRO A 162 7.15 -13.63 -0.20
N THR A 163 8.21 -14.44 -0.14
CA THR A 163 9.60 -14.01 -0.30
C THR A 163 10.27 -14.81 -1.40
N LEU A 164 11.29 -14.22 -2.03
CA LEU A 164 12.14 -14.82 -3.06
C LEU A 164 13.50 -15.14 -2.47
#